data_2eed6eb026cfccd324e442f7a788b48d
#
_entry.id   2eed6eb026cfccd324e442f7a788b48d
#
_cell.length_a   1.000
_cell.length_b   1.000
_cell.length_c   1.000
_cell.angle_alpha   90.00
_cell.angle_beta   90.00
_cell.angle_gamma   90.00
#
_symmetry.space_group_name_H-M   'P 1'
#
loop_
_entity.id
_entity.type
_entity.pdbx_description
1 polymer ?
#
loop_
_entity_poly.entity_id
_entity_poly.type
_entity_poly.pdbx_seq_one_letter_code
_entity_poly.pdbx_strand_id
1 'polypeptide(L)'
;MLYMAAPVATAAINTNRTKVIGTGLTLKASVDREVLGISPEAAKKWQHAAEMEFRLWAGKKQNCDALGLNNFESLQQLALKSWLLSGDVFALVKRYPATPLNPYTLRLHIVEADRACTPSEYGGGVTIGGFVEGKIPEGKPGAGHKVYDGVEVDSNGRVVAYHISNTYPHQITSEPQKWQRVEAYGAKTGLPNILHIMDSERPDQYRGVPYLAQVIEPLLQLRRYTESELMAALVQSFFTAWIETETDPSDTPFNEVGAGDIAGVPAEVNADGGPIANNISDDDNEYEMGPG
;
A
#
# COMPACT_ATOMS: atom_id res chain seq x y z
N MET A 1 3.94 -2.26 5.95
CA MET A 1 4.53 -3.63 5.99
C MET A 1 3.66 -4.68 5.31
N LEU A 2 2.31 -4.67 5.46
CA LEU A 2 1.41 -5.64 4.79
C LEU A 2 1.59 -5.68 3.26
N TYR A 3 1.74 -4.51 2.64
CA TYR A 3 1.93 -4.39 1.18
C TYR A 3 3.14 -5.18 0.67
N MET A 4 4.24 -5.21 1.40
CA MET A 4 5.45 -5.96 0.99
C MET A 4 5.38 -7.45 1.34
N ALA A 5 4.56 -7.83 2.32
CA ALA A 5 4.50 -9.19 2.86
C ALA A 5 3.34 -10.03 2.29
N ALA A 6 2.34 -9.41 1.68
CA ALA A 6 1.15 -10.10 1.17
C ALA A 6 0.96 -9.85 -0.34
N PRO A 7 1.28 -10.81 -1.21
CA PRO A 7 1.15 -10.65 -2.67
C PRO A 7 -0.26 -10.25 -3.13
N VAL A 8 -1.30 -10.76 -2.47
CA VAL A 8 -2.70 -10.42 -2.77
C VAL A 8 -3.00 -8.95 -2.49
N ALA A 9 -2.53 -8.40 -1.34
CA ALA A 9 -2.67 -6.99 -1.02
C ALA A 9 -1.92 -6.09 -2.01
N THR A 10 -0.71 -6.50 -2.40
CA THR A 10 0.09 -5.81 -3.42
C THR A 10 -0.64 -5.79 -4.77
N ALA A 11 -1.19 -6.93 -5.20
CA ALA A 11 -1.94 -7.04 -6.44
C ALA A 11 -3.20 -6.17 -6.43
N ALA A 12 -3.96 -6.14 -5.33
CA ALA A 12 -5.14 -5.30 -5.18
C ALA A 12 -4.82 -3.81 -5.36
N ILE A 13 -3.79 -3.30 -4.65
CA ILE A 13 -3.38 -1.89 -4.75
C ILE A 13 -2.85 -1.55 -6.15
N ASN A 14 -2.02 -2.41 -6.74
CA ASN A 14 -1.50 -2.18 -8.08
C ASN A 14 -2.61 -2.22 -9.15
N THR A 15 -3.60 -3.08 -8.99
CA THR A 15 -4.78 -3.14 -9.88
C THR A 15 -5.59 -1.85 -9.78
N ASN A 16 -5.88 -1.37 -8.55
CA ASN A 16 -6.54 -0.08 -8.34
C ASN A 16 -5.76 1.06 -8.98
N ARG A 17 -4.44 1.15 -8.75
CA ARG A 17 -3.58 2.16 -9.38
C ARG A 17 -3.69 2.13 -10.91
N THR A 18 -3.63 0.95 -11.51
CA THR A 18 -3.68 0.79 -12.97
C THR A 18 -5.06 1.12 -13.53
N LYS A 19 -6.13 0.79 -12.79
CA LYS A 19 -7.51 1.05 -13.25
C LYS A 19 -7.94 2.51 -13.04
N VAL A 20 -7.50 3.17 -11.98
CA VAL A 20 -7.90 4.54 -11.64
C VAL A 20 -7.02 5.57 -12.36
N ILE A 21 -5.70 5.46 -12.25
CA ILE A 21 -4.78 6.42 -12.86
C ILE A 21 -4.30 5.97 -14.23
N GLY A 22 -4.01 4.67 -14.40
CA GLY A 22 -3.49 4.14 -15.66
C GLY A 22 -2.20 4.84 -16.08
N THR A 23 -2.22 5.44 -17.27
CA THR A 23 -1.11 6.22 -17.83
C THR A 23 -1.04 7.65 -17.31
N GLY A 24 -1.96 8.06 -16.43
CA GLY A 24 -2.06 9.42 -15.89
C GLY A 24 -3.37 10.10 -16.27
N LEU A 25 -3.86 10.95 -15.35
CA LEU A 25 -5.05 11.78 -15.59
C LEU A 25 -4.64 13.02 -16.39
N THR A 26 -5.41 13.32 -17.43
CA THR A 26 -5.18 14.48 -18.29
C THR A 26 -6.05 15.66 -17.89
N LEU A 27 -5.49 16.86 -17.98
CA LEU A 27 -6.26 18.07 -17.75
C LEU A 27 -7.17 18.33 -18.96
N LYS A 28 -8.45 18.53 -18.70
CA LYS A 28 -9.42 19.07 -19.63
C LYS A 28 -9.89 20.43 -19.12
N ALA A 29 -9.42 21.51 -19.71
CA ALA A 29 -9.77 22.83 -19.28
C ALA A 29 -11.21 23.17 -19.69
N SER A 30 -12.03 23.63 -18.74
CA SER A 30 -13.39 24.09 -18.99
C SER A 30 -13.56 25.47 -18.35
N VAL A 31 -14.01 26.43 -19.13
CA VAL A 31 -14.23 27.80 -18.70
C VAL A 31 -15.71 28.15 -18.87
N ASP A 32 -16.32 28.64 -17.79
CA ASP A 32 -17.67 29.17 -17.86
C ASP A 32 -17.65 30.52 -18.55
N ARG A 33 -18.16 30.53 -19.77
CA ARG A 33 -18.16 31.73 -20.66
C ARG A 33 -19.13 32.78 -20.20
N GLU A 34 -20.26 32.36 -19.62
CA GLU A 34 -21.33 33.28 -19.18
C GLU A 34 -20.86 34.06 -17.96
N VAL A 35 -20.25 33.40 -17.00
CA VAL A 35 -19.70 34.03 -15.79
C VAL A 35 -18.57 35.02 -16.13
N LEU A 36 -17.71 34.68 -17.09
CA LEU A 36 -16.56 35.50 -17.45
C LEU A 36 -16.84 36.51 -18.55
N GLY A 37 -18.01 36.46 -19.20
CA GLY A 37 -18.38 37.38 -20.27
C GLY A 37 -17.47 37.29 -21.50
N ILE A 38 -16.88 36.14 -21.80
CA ILE A 38 -15.92 35.97 -22.90
C ILE A 38 -16.54 35.27 -24.11
N SER A 39 -16.01 35.57 -25.31
CA SER A 39 -16.46 34.93 -26.53
C SER A 39 -16.10 33.41 -26.56
N PRO A 40 -16.86 32.60 -27.30
CA PRO A 40 -16.56 31.16 -27.46
C PRO A 40 -15.16 30.89 -28.02
N GLU A 41 -14.68 31.73 -28.89
CA GLU A 41 -13.37 31.62 -29.54
C GLU A 41 -12.24 31.92 -28.53
N ALA A 42 -12.41 32.99 -27.72
CA ALA A 42 -11.47 33.34 -26.66
C ALA A 42 -11.36 32.23 -25.60
N ALA A 43 -12.51 31.66 -25.19
CA ALA A 43 -12.54 30.54 -24.27
C ALA A 43 -11.79 29.32 -24.82
N LYS A 44 -12.05 28.90 -26.06
CA LYS A 44 -11.34 27.78 -26.72
C LYS A 44 -9.83 28.01 -26.82
N LYS A 45 -9.42 29.22 -27.20
CA LYS A 45 -8.01 29.59 -27.30
C LYS A 45 -7.32 29.50 -25.93
N TRP A 46 -7.96 30.01 -24.88
CA TRP A 46 -7.43 29.93 -23.53
C TRP A 46 -7.36 28.49 -23.04
N GLN A 47 -8.43 27.68 -23.21
CA GLN A 47 -8.48 26.28 -22.82
C GLN A 47 -7.35 25.48 -23.47
N HIS A 48 -7.16 25.65 -24.79
CA HIS A 48 -6.09 25.00 -25.51
C HIS A 48 -4.69 25.40 -25.01
N ALA A 49 -4.47 26.69 -24.75
CA ALA A 49 -3.22 27.19 -24.21
C ALA A 49 -2.94 26.62 -22.82
N ALA A 50 -3.96 26.59 -21.93
CA ALA A 50 -3.84 26.01 -20.59
C ALA A 50 -3.50 24.52 -20.61
N GLU A 51 -4.15 23.75 -21.48
CA GLU A 51 -3.87 22.31 -21.64
C GLU A 51 -2.47 22.05 -22.19
N MET A 52 -2.02 22.86 -23.14
CA MET A 52 -0.67 22.78 -23.71
C MET A 52 0.40 23.06 -22.64
N GLU A 53 0.26 24.18 -21.91
CA GLU A 53 1.19 24.55 -20.84
C GLU A 53 1.22 23.52 -19.71
N PHE A 54 0.05 23.00 -19.31
CA PHE A 54 -0.03 21.92 -18.33
C PHE A 54 0.71 20.67 -18.81
N ARG A 55 0.56 20.27 -20.06
CA ARG A 55 1.25 19.13 -20.65
C ARG A 55 2.76 19.29 -20.64
N LEU A 56 3.27 20.49 -20.95
CA LEU A 56 4.69 20.81 -20.92
C LEU A 56 5.25 20.76 -19.48
N TRP A 57 4.48 21.27 -18.52
CA TRP A 57 4.83 21.20 -17.11
C TRP A 57 4.80 19.74 -16.59
N ALA A 58 3.74 19.01 -16.86
CA ALA A 58 3.49 17.65 -16.36
C ALA A 58 4.46 16.60 -16.91
N GLY A 59 4.84 16.73 -18.18
CA GLY A 59 5.64 15.73 -18.88
C GLY A 59 7.10 15.63 -18.43
N LYS A 60 7.66 16.68 -17.83
CA LYS A 60 9.06 16.70 -17.41
C LYS A 60 9.20 16.68 -15.89
N LYS A 61 9.93 15.69 -15.37
CA LYS A 61 10.16 15.51 -13.94
C LYS A 61 10.80 16.73 -13.25
N GLN A 62 11.67 17.47 -13.94
CA GLN A 62 12.28 18.69 -13.38
C GLN A 62 11.30 19.86 -13.25
N ASN A 63 10.18 19.84 -13.98
CA ASN A 63 9.19 20.91 -13.96
C ASN A 63 8.15 20.71 -12.85
N CYS A 64 7.69 19.48 -12.62
CA CYS A 64 6.56 19.19 -11.75
C CYS A 64 6.95 18.59 -10.39
N ASP A 65 8.07 17.85 -10.31
CA ASP A 65 8.50 17.19 -9.07
C ASP A 65 9.60 18.02 -8.37
N ALA A 66 9.41 18.26 -7.08
CA ALA A 66 10.39 18.95 -6.25
C ALA A 66 11.68 18.12 -6.05
N LEU A 67 11.58 16.79 -6.10
CA LEU A 67 12.71 15.87 -6.03
C LEU A 67 13.31 15.57 -7.41
N GLY A 68 12.61 15.91 -8.48
CA GLY A 68 13.07 15.70 -9.86
C GLY A 68 13.12 14.22 -10.28
N LEU A 69 12.43 13.34 -9.58
CA LEU A 69 12.44 11.90 -9.81
C LEU A 69 11.33 11.44 -10.76
N ASN A 70 10.12 12.01 -10.61
CA ASN A 70 8.91 11.56 -11.25
C ASN A 70 8.30 12.65 -12.14
N ASN A 71 7.66 12.26 -13.25
CA ASN A 71 6.75 13.14 -13.98
C ASN A 71 5.40 13.22 -13.25
N PHE A 72 4.52 14.11 -13.68
CA PHE A 72 3.24 14.33 -12.99
C PHE A 72 2.34 13.08 -12.97
N GLU A 73 2.35 12.29 -14.02
CA GLU A 73 1.61 11.02 -14.11
C GLU A 73 2.09 10.01 -13.07
N SER A 74 3.41 9.88 -12.91
CA SER A 74 4.02 9.04 -11.87
C SER A 74 3.75 9.59 -10.46
N LEU A 75 3.70 10.92 -10.28
CA LEU A 75 3.31 11.53 -9.00
C LEU A 75 1.85 11.23 -8.64
N GLN A 76 0.93 11.24 -9.62
CA GLN A 76 -0.46 10.82 -9.40
C GLN A 76 -0.56 9.35 -8.98
N GLN A 77 0.18 8.47 -9.66
CA GLN A 77 0.24 7.04 -9.30
C GLN A 77 0.81 6.83 -7.89
N LEU A 78 1.86 7.58 -7.54
CA LEU A 78 2.48 7.54 -6.22
C LEU A 78 1.52 8.05 -5.14
N ALA A 79 0.82 9.16 -5.39
CA ALA A 79 -0.15 9.72 -4.47
C ALA A 79 -1.31 8.76 -4.22
N LEU A 80 -1.91 8.17 -5.27
CA LEU A 80 -2.97 7.18 -5.12
C LEU A 80 -2.50 5.95 -4.34
N LYS A 81 -1.30 5.45 -4.66
CA LYS A 81 -0.72 4.30 -3.95
C LYS A 81 -0.51 4.60 -2.47
N SER A 82 0.06 5.76 -2.14
CA SER A 82 0.28 6.19 -0.76
C SER A 82 -1.05 6.35 -0.01
N TRP A 83 -2.05 6.96 -0.64
CA TRP A 83 -3.38 7.08 -0.08
C TRP A 83 -4.02 5.71 0.24
N LEU A 84 -4.01 4.77 -0.70
CA LEU A 84 -4.55 3.42 -0.48
C LEU A 84 -3.79 2.65 0.62
N LEU A 85 -2.48 2.86 0.74
CA LEU A 85 -1.63 2.18 1.72
C LEU A 85 -1.78 2.74 3.14
N SER A 86 -1.78 4.06 3.26
CA SER A 86 -1.68 4.76 4.54
C SER A 86 -2.97 5.47 4.94
N GLY A 87 -3.97 5.54 4.03
CA GLY A 87 -5.25 6.23 4.24
C GLY A 87 -5.22 7.69 3.82
N ASP A 88 -4.07 8.33 3.84
CA ASP A 88 -3.88 9.70 3.35
C ASP A 88 -2.50 9.90 2.73
N VAL A 89 -2.34 11.03 2.03
CA VAL A 89 -1.08 11.47 1.45
C VAL A 89 -1.05 12.99 1.39
N PHE A 90 0.12 13.56 1.56
CA PHE A 90 0.32 15.00 1.53
C PHE A 90 1.14 15.39 0.30
N ALA A 91 0.68 16.42 -0.43
CA ALA A 91 1.43 17.00 -1.52
C ALA A 91 1.79 18.46 -1.18
N LEU A 92 3.04 18.71 -0.86
CA LEU A 92 3.57 20.05 -0.58
C LEU A 92 3.74 20.81 -1.88
N VAL A 93 3.18 22.00 -1.94
CA VAL A 93 3.33 22.93 -3.05
C VAL A 93 4.61 23.74 -2.85
N LYS A 94 5.65 23.39 -3.59
CA LYS A 94 6.94 24.09 -3.54
C LYS A 94 7.05 25.09 -4.69
N ARG A 95 7.68 26.23 -4.42
CA ARG A 95 7.98 27.22 -5.45
C ARG A 95 9.49 27.41 -5.56
N TYR A 96 9.99 27.28 -6.78
CA TYR A 96 11.40 27.47 -7.12
C TYR A 96 11.56 28.66 -8.05
N PRO A 97 12.70 29.34 -8.03
CA PRO A 97 12.94 30.42 -8.99
C PRO A 97 12.93 29.87 -10.42
N ALA A 98 12.34 30.64 -11.34
CA ALA A 98 12.39 30.33 -12.75
C ALA A 98 13.84 30.47 -13.27
N THR A 99 14.22 29.60 -14.20
CA THR A 99 15.50 29.65 -14.90
C THR A 99 15.25 29.72 -16.41
N PRO A 100 16.22 30.18 -17.23
CA PRO A 100 16.05 30.25 -18.67
C PRO A 100 15.67 28.90 -19.32
N LEU A 101 16.13 27.79 -18.73
CA LEU A 101 15.84 26.43 -19.21
C LEU A 101 14.56 25.84 -18.61
N ASN A 102 14.11 26.36 -17.47
CA ASN A 102 12.89 25.92 -16.80
C ASN A 102 12.10 27.10 -16.27
N PRO A 103 11.10 27.58 -17.01
CA PRO A 103 10.27 28.72 -16.63
C PRO A 103 9.25 28.38 -15.54
N TYR A 104 9.02 27.10 -15.26
CA TYR A 104 8.03 26.65 -14.29
C TYR A 104 8.56 26.75 -12.86
N THR A 105 7.83 27.50 -12.05
CA THR A 105 8.19 27.72 -10.63
C THR A 105 7.50 26.72 -9.70
N LEU A 106 6.34 26.19 -10.09
CA LEU A 106 5.53 25.29 -9.29
C LEU A 106 6.07 23.85 -9.37
N ARG A 107 6.32 23.24 -8.20
CA ARG A 107 6.65 21.82 -8.09
C ARG A 107 5.93 21.20 -6.92
N LEU A 108 5.63 19.92 -7.03
CA LEU A 108 4.98 19.13 -5.99
C LEU A 108 5.98 18.22 -5.30
N HIS A 109 5.83 18.07 -4.00
CA HIS A 109 6.60 17.12 -3.20
C HIS A 109 5.60 16.22 -2.47
N ILE A 110 5.51 14.96 -2.89
CA ILE A 110 4.67 13.96 -2.23
C ILE A 110 5.35 13.51 -0.95
N VAL A 111 4.60 13.53 0.14
CA VAL A 111 5.04 13.12 1.47
C VAL A 111 4.10 12.06 2.00
N GLU A 112 4.65 10.97 2.51
CA GLU A 112 3.87 9.90 3.12
C GLU A 112 3.21 10.34 4.44
N ALA A 113 2.10 9.69 4.76
CA ALA A 113 1.28 9.92 5.94
C ALA A 113 2.08 9.91 7.25
N ASP A 114 3.01 8.98 7.40
CA ASP A 114 3.81 8.79 8.62
C ASP A 114 4.71 10.00 8.94
N ARG A 115 5.08 10.78 7.93
CA ARG A 115 5.87 12.01 8.13
C ARG A 115 5.04 13.20 8.59
N ALA A 116 3.71 13.14 8.45
CA ALA A 116 2.81 14.08 9.08
C ALA A 116 2.50 13.55 10.48
N CYS A 117 3.19 14.06 11.49
CA CYS A 117 3.09 13.58 12.87
C CYS A 117 3.19 14.73 13.88
N THR A 118 2.56 14.55 15.03
CA THR A 118 2.58 15.54 16.10
C THR A 118 3.99 15.68 16.67
N PRO A 119 4.55 16.91 16.75
CA PRO A 119 5.84 17.15 17.40
C PRO A 119 5.83 16.66 18.84
N SER A 120 6.88 15.93 19.24
CA SER A 120 7.00 15.37 20.59
C SER A 120 6.94 16.44 21.69
N GLU A 121 7.37 17.64 21.40
CA GLU A 121 7.35 18.79 22.32
C GLU A 121 5.93 19.36 22.59
N TYR A 122 4.92 18.98 21.79
CA TYR A 122 3.54 19.45 22.03
C TYR A 122 2.80 18.60 23.06
N GLY A 123 3.46 17.60 23.63
CA GLY A 123 2.82 16.62 24.49
C GLY A 123 1.78 15.84 23.72
N GLY A 124 1.07 15.02 24.40
CA GLY A 124 -0.06 14.30 23.83
C GLY A 124 -0.12 12.87 24.28
N GLY A 125 -1.34 12.40 24.47
CA GLY A 125 -1.67 11.00 24.67
C GLY A 125 -2.33 10.43 23.42
N VAL A 126 -2.34 9.11 23.32
CA VAL A 126 -3.11 8.42 22.30
C VAL A 126 -4.59 8.58 22.66
N THR A 127 -5.37 9.14 21.73
CA THR A 127 -6.83 9.28 21.89
C THR A 127 -7.55 7.96 21.64
N ILE A 128 -8.83 7.91 22.00
CA ILE A 128 -9.73 6.81 21.61
C ILE A 128 -9.82 6.79 20.08
N GLY A 129 -9.15 5.83 19.47
CA GLY A 129 -9.01 5.73 17.99
C GLY A 129 -7.57 5.70 17.50
N GLY A 130 -6.58 5.79 18.42
CA GLY A 130 -5.17 5.61 18.10
C GLY A 130 -4.44 6.86 17.59
N PHE A 131 -5.11 8.01 17.53
CA PHE A 131 -4.48 9.27 17.09
C PHE A 131 -3.74 9.96 18.23
N VAL A 132 -2.60 10.57 17.93
CA VAL A 132 -1.83 11.37 18.89
C VAL A 132 -2.36 12.80 18.90
N GLU A 133 -3.08 13.18 19.97
CA GLU A 133 -3.52 14.55 20.20
C GLU A 133 -2.45 15.32 20.97
N GLY A 134 -2.02 16.45 20.44
CA GLY A 134 -1.11 17.38 21.10
C GLY A 134 -1.73 18.79 21.15
N LYS A 135 -1.16 19.65 22.00
CA LYS A 135 -1.54 21.06 22.08
C LYS A 135 -0.30 21.94 21.90
N ILE A 136 -0.41 22.92 21.05
CA ILE A 136 0.71 23.85 20.78
C ILE A 136 0.95 24.70 22.03
N PRO A 137 2.18 24.71 22.58
CA PRO A 137 2.53 25.48 23.76
C PRO A 137 2.52 26.99 23.49
N GLU A 138 2.41 27.76 24.55
CA GLU A 138 2.49 29.22 24.49
C GLU A 138 3.83 29.67 23.90
N GLY A 139 3.80 30.77 23.14
CA GLY A 139 4.99 31.33 22.49
C GLY A 139 5.34 30.73 21.11
N LYS A 140 4.61 29.72 20.65
CA LYS A 140 4.76 29.18 19.29
C LYS A 140 3.62 29.62 18.37
N PRO A 141 3.85 29.68 17.04
CA PRO A 141 2.77 29.96 16.08
C PRO A 141 1.65 28.95 16.23
N GLY A 142 0.42 29.42 16.38
CA GLY A 142 -0.76 28.58 16.64
C GLY A 142 -0.94 28.17 18.09
N ALA A 143 -0.35 28.89 19.06
CA ALA A 143 -0.49 28.62 20.49
C ALA A 143 -1.95 28.37 20.90
N GLY A 144 -2.17 27.28 21.62
CA GLY A 144 -3.50 26.84 22.04
C GLY A 144 -4.26 25.97 21.04
N HIS A 145 -3.84 25.90 19.78
CA HIS A 145 -4.43 24.98 18.80
C HIS A 145 -4.14 23.52 19.16
N LYS A 146 -5.04 22.65 18.76
CA LYS A 146 -4.86 21.19 18.86
C LYS A 146 -4.19 20.66 17.61
N VAL A 147 -3.41 19.59 17.80
CA VAL A 147 -2.74 18.90 16.69
C VAL A 147 -3.10 17.42 16.77
N TYR A 148 -3.70 16.91 15.70
CA TYR A 148 -4.09 15.49 15.56
C TYR A 148 -3.18 14.83 14.52
N ASP A 149 -2.24 14.00 14.96
CA ASP A 149 -1.25 13.34 14.07
C ASP A 149 -0.65 14.27 13.01
N GLY A 150 -0.19 15.45 13.47
CA GLY A 150 0.43 16.45 12.60
C GLY A 150 -0.53 17.40 11.91
N VAL A 151 -1.84 17.23 12.04
CA VAL A 151 -2.86 18.16 11.52
C VAL A 151 -3.25 19.16 12.60
N GLU A 152 -2.90 20.43 12.41
CA GLU A 152 -3.23 21.53 13.34
C GLU A 152 -4.61 22.08 13.04
N VAL A 153 -5.45 22.17 14.06
CA VAL A 153 -6.80 22.70 13.96
C VAL A 153 -7.03 23.84 14.95
N ASP A 154 -7.81 24.84 14.55
CA ASP A 154 -8.24 25.94 15.40
C ASP A 154 -9.34 25.52 16.39
N SER A 155 -9.81 26.47 17.19
CA SER A 155 -10.90 26.25 18.16
C SER A 155 -12.23 25.83 17.52
N ASN A 156 -12.41 26.07 16.22
CA ASN A 156 -13.61 25.74 15.46
C ASN A 156 -13.49 24.42 14.67
N GLY A 157 -12.38 23.69 14.85
CA GLY A 157 -12.12 22.44 14.11
C GLY A 157 -11.61 22.64 12.69
N ARG A 158 -11.30 23.87 12.27
CA ARG A 158 -10.77 24.15 10.93
C ARG A 158 -9.27 23.83 10.88
N VAL A 159 -8.84 23.13 9.83
CA VAL A 159 -7.44 22.86 9.56
C VAL A 159 -6.71 24.15 9.20
N VAL A 160 -5.66 24.48 9.95
CA VAL A 160 -4.87 25.72 9.83
C VAL A 160 -3.48 25.42 9.29
N ALA A 161 -2.84 24.36 9.76
CA ALA A 161 -1.49 24.00 9.35
C ALA A 161 -1.23 22.49 9.48
N TYR A 162 -0.09 22.07 8.99
CA TYR A 162 0.40 20.70 9.05
C TYR A 162 1.82 20.68 9.58
N HIS A 163 2.14 19.69 10.42
CA HIS A 163 3.47 19.46 10.97
C HIS A 163 4.12 18.28 10.24
N ILE A 164 5.09 18.57 9.42
CA ILE A 164 5.80 17.57 8.59
C ILE A 164 7.20 17.33 9.15
N SER A 165 7.50 16.09 9.50
CA SER A 165 8.83 15.68 9.96
C SER A 165 9.82 15.54 8.81
N ASN A 166 11.09 15.85 9.06
CA ASN A 166 12.19 15.61 8.13
C ASN A 166 12.53 14.12 7.98
N THR A 167 12.21 13.31 9.00
CA THR A 167 12.50 11.87 9.06
C THR A 167 11.23 11.08 9.37
N TYR A 168 11.24 9.78 9.15
CA TYR A 168 10.15 8.91 9.61
C TYR A 168 10.19 8.77 11.14
N PRO A 169 9.05 8.70 11.83
CA PRO A 169 8.98 8.68 13.29
C PRO A 169 9.79 7.57 13.97
N HIS A 170 9.93 6.43 13.30
CA HIS A 170 10.64 5.25 13.83
C HIS A 170 12.01 5.01 13.16
N GLN A 171 12.48 5.97 12.37
CA GLN A 171 13.78 5.84 11.73
C GLN A 171 14.89 6.19 12.72
N ILE A 172 15.79 5.23 12.95
CA ILE A 172 17.03 5.48 13.69
C ILE A 172 17.96 6.25 12.75
N THR A 173 18.15 7.52 13.03
CA THR A 173 19.04 8.41 12.28
C THR A 173 19.93 9.18 13.25
N SER A 174 21.12 9.56 12.80
CA SER A 174 22.03 10.43 13.55
C SER A 174 21.57 11.89 13.62
N GLU A 175 20.68 12.29 12.70
CA GLU A 175 20.13 13.65 12.70
C GLU A 175 18.92 13.77 13.63
N PRO A 176 18.82 14.88 14.36
CA PRO A 176 17.65 15.13 15.20
C PRO A 176 16.39 15.29 14.35
N GLN A 177 15.31 14.70 14.81
CA GLN A 177 14.01 14.87 14.19
C GLN A 177 13.58 16.34 14.32
N LYS A 178 13.22 16.96 13.21
CA LYS A 178 12.73 18.33 13.10
C LYS A 178 11.40 18.36 12.40
N TRP A 179 10.50 19.20 12.87
CA TRP A 179 9.20 19.42 12.24
C TRP A 179 9.15 20.77 11.55
N GLN A 180 8.63 20.77 10.34
CA GLN A 180 8.30 21.98 9.61
C GLN A 180 6.78 22.20 9.73
N ARG A 181 6.36 23.32 10.32
CA ARG A 181 4.98 23.76 10.28
C ARG A 181 4.71 24.37 8.92
N VAL A 182 3.71 23.86 8.20
CA VAL A 182 3.28 24.33 6.88
C VAL A 182 1.84 24.82 7.01
N GLU A 183 1.59 26.10 6.79
CA GLU A 183 0.24 26.63 6.77
C GLU A 183 -0.58 26.02 5.65
N ALA A 184 -1.83 25.63 5.92
CA ALA A 184 -2.70 25.00 4.94
C ALA A 184 -2.89 25.88 3.71
N TYR A 185 -3.04 27.18 3.94
CA TYR A 185 -3.26 28.19 2.89
C TYR A 185 -2.32 29.37 3.03
N GLY A 186 -1.91 29.94 1.93
CA GLY A 186 -1.09 31.15 1.92
C GLY A 186 -1.88 32.36 2.40
N ALA A 187 -1.36 33.07 3.40
CA ALA A 187 -2.03 34.22 4.03
C ALA A 187 -2.39 35.35 3.06
N LYS A 188 -1.58 35.55 2.00
CA LYS A 188 -1.82 36.59 1.00
C LYS A 188 -2.61 36.11 -0.21
N THR A 189 -2.43 34.88 -0.61
CA THR A 189 -2.98 34.36 -1.88
C THR A 189 -4.24 33.53 -1.68
N GLY A 190 -4.47 32.99 -0.48
CA GLY A 190 -5.52 32.00 -0.21
C GLY A 190 -5.31 30.65 -0.90
N LEU A 191 -4.23 30.49 -1.66
CA LEU A 191 -3.94 29.24 -2.36
C LEU A 191 -3.38 28.19 -1.39
N PRO A 192 -3.66 26.90 -1.63
CA PRO A 192 -3.14 25.84 -0.79
C PRO A 192 -1.61 25.74 -0.88
N ASN A 193 -0.95 25.63 0.27
CA ASN A 193 0.48 25.33 0.36
C ASN A 193 0.73 23.82 0.47
N ILE A 194 -0.28 23.09 0.88
CA ILE A 194 -0.28 21.64 1.01
C ILE A 194 -1.65 21.09 0.60
N LEU A 195 -1.65 20.04 -0.17
CA LEU A 195 -2.84 19.29 -0.51
C LEU A 195 -2.86 18.04 0.37
N HIS A 196 -3.86 17.93 1.22
CA HIS A 196 -4.13 16.72 2.00
C HIS A 196 -5.17 15.90 1.24
N ILE A 197 -4.76 14.76 0.72
CA ILE A 197 -5.60 13.87 -0.08
C ILE A 197 -5.98 12.69 0.81
N MET A 198 -7.25 12.64 1.19
CA MET A 198 -7.83 11.56 2.00
C MET A 198 -9.31 11.39 1.67
N ASP A 199 -9.88 10.28 2.07
CA ASP A 199 -11.32 10.06 2.12
C ASP A 199 -11.79 10.09 3.57
N SER A 200 -12.81 10.89 3.85
CA SER A 200 -13.35 11.04 5.21
C SER A 200 -14.57 10.14 5.36
N GLU A 201 -14.46 9.12 6.20
CA GLU A 201 -15.57 8.20 6.53
C GLU A 201 -16.45 8.73 7.67
N ARG A 202 -15.96 9.72 8.42
CA ARG A 202 -16.65 10.31 9.60
C ARG A 202 -16.51 11.84 9.62
N PRO A 203 -17.49 12.55 10.18
CA PRO A 203 -17.31 13.96 10.52
C PRO A 203 -16.10 14.16 11.46
N ASP A 204 -15.44 15.28 11.36
CA ASP A 204 -14.27 15.66 12.17
C ASP A 204 -13.08 14.68 12.11
N GLN A 205 -12.98 13.94 11.04
CA GLN A 205 -11.86 13.06 10.75
C GLN A 205 -10.74 13.84 10.07
N TYR A 206 -9.60 13.98 10.75
CA TYR A 206 -8.45 14.74 10.26
C TYR A 206 -7.36 13.87 9.62
N ARG A 207 -7.46 12.55 9.70
CA ARG A 207 -6.51 11.59 9.09
C ARG A 207 -7.28 10.47 8.39
N GLY A 208 -6.73 10.02 7.27
CA GLY A 208 -7.32 8.94 6.49
C GLY A 208 -7.15 7.56 7.13
N VAL A 209 -7.99 6.61 6.71
CA VAL A 209 -7.89 5.19 7.11
C VAL A 209 -7.36 4.40 5.91
N PRO A 210 -6.37 3.50 6.10
CA PRO A 210 -5.86 2.67 5.01
C PRO A 210 -6.95 1.81 4.37
N TYR A 211 -6.99 1.79 3.04
CA TYR A 211 -8.00 1.05 2.27
C TYR A 211 -8.09 -0.44 2.65
N LEU A 212 -6.93 -1.04 2.97
CA LEU A 212 -6.87 -2.45 3.36
C LEU A 212 -7.08 -2.71 4.85
N ALA A 213 -7.34 -1.68 5.67
CA ALA A 213 -7.45 -1.84 7.12
C ALA A 213 -8.51 -2.88 7.51
N GLN A 214 -9.67 -2.86 6.84
CA GLN A 214 -10.80 -3.75 7.13
C GLN A 214 -10.58 -5.20 6.68
N VAL A 215 -9.63 -5.46 5.79
CA VAL A 215 -9.37 -6.78 5.21
C VAL A 215 -8.03 -7.39 5.66
N ILE A 216 -7.36 -6.77 6.63
CA ILE A 216 -6.07 -7.27 7.15
C ILE A 216 -6.22 -8.68 7.71
N GLU A 217 -7.21 -8.90 8.57
CA GLU A 217 -7.44 -10.19 9.21
C GLU A 217 -7.85 -11.29 8.21
N PRO A 218 -8.84 -11.09 7.33
CA PRO A 218 -9.15 -12.04 6.25
C PRO A 218 -7.95 -12.37 5.36
N LEU A 219 -7.09 -11.41 5.03
CA LEU A 219 -5.88 -11.65 4.24
C LEU A 219 -4.85 -12.51 4.98
N LEU A 220 -4.73 -12.33 6.30
CA LEU A 220 -3.86 -13.17 7.13
C LEU A 220 -4.41 -14.59 7.25
N GLN A 221 -5.73 -14.76 7.38
CA GLN A 221 -6.38 -16.07 7.39
C GLN A 221 -6.23 -16.78 6.05
N LEU A 222 -6.42 -16.07 4.93
CA LEU A 222 -6.21 -16.61 3.59
C LEU A 222 -4.77 -17.11 3.40
N ARG A 223 -3.80 -16.36 3.89
CA ARG A 223 -2.39 -16.77 3.85
C ARG A 223 -2.16 -18.06 4.64
N ARG A 224 -2.66 -18.13 5.88
CA ARG A 224 -2.54 -19.35 6.71
C ARG A 224 -3.23 -20.54 6.06
N TYR A 225 -4.40 -20.33 5.47
CA TYR A 225 -5.12 -21.38 4.74
C TYR A 225 -4.32 -21.89 3.55
N THR A 226 -3.79 -21.02 2.70
CA THR A 226 -2.97 -21.44 1.56
C THR A 226 -1.68 -22.14 1.98
N GLU A 227 -1.03 -21.72 3.06
CA GLU A 227 0.14 -22.39 3.63
C GLU A 227 -0.23 -23.80 4.13
N SER A 228 -1.36 -23.96 4.83
CA SER A 228 -1.87 -25.24 5.31
C SER A 228 -2.23 -26.19 4.17
N GLU A 229 -2.91 -25.72 3.13
CA GLU A 229 -3.24 -26.51 1.93
C GLU A 229 -1.99 -27.00 1.19
N LEU A 230 -0.98 -26.13 1.05
CA LEU A 230 0.29 -26.52 0.44
C LEU A 230 1.00 -27.59 1.28
N MET A 231 0.99 -27.46 2.60
CA MET A 231 1.57 -28.48 3.50
C MET A 231 0.79 -29.78 3.44
N ALA A 232 -0.55 -29.73 3.43
CA ALA A 232 -1.38 -30.92 3.28
C ALA A 232 -1.12 -31.65 1.96
N ALA A 233 -1.04 -30.90 0.84
CA ALA A 233 -0.71 -31.46 -0.46
C ALA A 233 0.70 -32.09 -0.48
N LEU A 234 1.66 -31.46 0.18
CA LEU A 234 3.03 -31.98 0.30
C LEU A 234 3.04 -33.29 1.12
N VAL A 235 2.36 -33.31 2.26
CA VAL A 235 2.24 -34.52 3.09
C VAL A 235 1.55 -35.63 2.30
N GLN A 236 0.42 -35.34 1.63
CA GLN A 236 -0.27 -36.32 0.80
C GLN A 236 0.61 -36.88 -0.33
N SER A 237 1.55 -36.13 -0.85
CA SER A 237 2.47 -36.61 -1.89
C SER A 237 3.49 -37.63 -1.39
N PHE A 238 3.70 -37.70 -0.08
CA PHE A 238 4.61 -38.66 0.54
C PHE A 238 3.91 -39.95 0.97
N PHE A 239 2.58 -39.96 1.07
CA PHE A 239 1.85 -41.19 1.43
C PHE A 239 1.59 -42.05 0.20
N THR A 240 2.23 -43.20 0.14
CA THR A 240 1.81 -44.28 -0.72
C THR A 240 0.57 -44.94 -0.11
N ALA A 241 -0.44 -45.24 -0.92
CA ALA A 241 -1.64 -45.90 -0.42
C ALA A 241 -1.27 -47.30 0.12
N TRP A 242 -1.51 -47.52 1.41
CA TRP A 242 -1.43 -48.83 2.01
C TRP A 242 -2.84 -49.43 1.96
N ILE A 243 -2.99 -50.55 1.24
CA ILE A 243 -4.26 -51.30 1.18
C ILE A 243 -4.04 -52.57 1.95
N GLU A 244 -4.64 -52.69 3.14
CA GLU A 244 -4.71 -53.90 3.91
C GLU A 244 -6.02 -54.62 3.57
N THR A 245 -5.95 -55.86 3.15
CA THR A 245 -7.12 -56.72 2.90
C THR A 245 -7.07 -57.93 3.79
N GLU A 246 -8.16 -58.20 4.51
CA GLU A 246 -8.33 -59.43 5.32
C GLU A 246 -8.65 -60.68 4.45
N THR A 247 -8.77 -60.49 3.13
CA THR A 247 -9.08 -61.55 2.17
C THR A 247 -7.81 -62.15 1.58
N ASP A 248 -7.88 -63.45 1.22
CA ASP A 248 -6.81 -64.22 0.61
C ASP A 248 -6.19 -63.40 -0.57
N PRO A 249 -4.85 -63.28 -0.63
CA PRO A 249 -4.17 -62.53 -1.69
C PRO A 249 -4.54 -62.93 -3.13
N SER A 250 -5.09 -64.10 -3.31
CA SER A 250 -5.53 -64.64 -4.62
C SER A 250 -6.89 -64.05 -5.09
N ASP A 251 -7.66 -63.36 -4.22
CA ASP A 251 -9.01 -62.89 -4.49
C ASP A 251 -9.13 -61.35 -4.55
N THR A 252 -8.00 -60.64 -4.68
CA THR A 252 -8.00 -59.18 -4.82
C THR A 252 -8.13 -58.76 -6.27
N PRO A 253 -8.93 -57.71 -6.56
CA PRO A 253 -9.13 -57.19 -7.93
C PRO A 253 -7.83 -56.67 -8.59
N PHE A 254 -6.73 -56.62 -7.87
CA PHE A 254 -5.44 -56.20 -8.36
C PHE A 254 -4.47 -57.32 -8.68
N ASN A 255 -4.88 -58.57 -8.53
CA ASN A 255 -4.03 -59.74 -8.75
C ASN A 255 -3.77 -60.02 -10.26
N GLU A 256 -4.52 -59.35 -11.15
CA GLU A 256 -4.32 -59.43 -12.60
C GLU A 256 -3.32 -58.40 -13.15
N VAL A 257 -2.92 -57.40 -12.35
CA VAL A 257 -1.89 -56.44 -12.75
C VAL A 257 -0.53 -57.00 -12.34
N GLY A 258 0.09 -57.73 -13.21
CA GLY A 258 1.44 -58.22 -13.00
C GLY A 258 2.42 -57.08 -12.72
N ALA A 259 3.35 -57.28 -11.80
CA ALA A 259 4.38 -56.30 -11.42
C ALA A 259 5.21 -55.73 -12.60
N GLY A 260 4.98 -56.22 -13.80
CA GLY A 260 5.59 -55.75 -15.06
C GLY A 260 4.81 -54.71 -15.83
N ASP A 261 3.53 -54.43 -15.48
CA ASP A 261 2.66 -53.53 -16.25
C ASP A 261 2.66 -52.07 -15.73
N ILE A 262 3.33 -51.80 -14.63
CA ILE A 262 3.57 -50.44 -14.15
C ILE A 262 4.85 -49.94 -14.85
N ALA A 263 4.71 -49.33 -15.98
CA ALA A 263 5.82 -48.77 -16.75
C ALA A 263 6.64 -47.80 -15.90
N GLY A 264 7.87 -48.18 -15.57
CA GLY A 264 8.90 -47.33 -15.00
C GLY A 264 9.46 -47.66 -13.63
N VAL A 265 9.05 -48.77 -12.98
CA VAL A 265 9.71 -49.22 -11.73
C VAL A 265 10.52 -50.50 -12.04
N PRO A 266 11.86 -50.44 -11.97
CA PRO A 266 12.67 -51.66 -12.10
C PRO A 266 12.38 -52.56 -10.89
N ALA A 267 11.98 -53.80 -11.13
CA ALA A 267 11.87 -54.82 -10.10
C ALA A 267 13.30 -55.13 -9.58
N GLU A 268 13.57 -54.79 -8.31
CA GLU A 268 14.77 -55.30 -7.64
C GLU A 268 14.61 -56.80 -7.39
N VAL A 269 15.51 -57.58 -7.97
CA VAL A 269 15.58 -59.04 -7.80
C VAL A 269 16.81 -59.41 -7.00
N ASN A 270 16.70 -60.44 -6.17
CA ASN A 270 17.84 -61.04 -5.47
C ASN A 270 18.86 -61.61 -6.47
N ALA A 271 20.09 -61.84 -6.01
CA ALA A 271 21.16 -62.45 -6.81
C ALA A 271 20.78 -63.78 -7.45
N ASP A 272 19.75 -64.47 -6.96
CA ASP A 272 19.22 -65.76 -7.45
C ASP A 272 17.97 -65.57 -8.38
N GLY A 273 17.61 -64.29 -8.77
CA GLY A 273 16.54 -64.01 -9.72
C GLY A 273 15.12 -64.06 -9.15
N GLY A 274 14.94 -64.14 -7.85
CA GLY A 274 13.64 -64.11 -7.17
C GLY A 274 13.28 -62.71 -6.65
N PRO A 275 11.98 -62.42 -6.49
CA PRO A 275 11.56 -61.14 -5.91
C PRO A 275 12.02 -60.98 -4.47
N ILE A 276 12.47 -59.81 -4.06
CA ILE A 276 12.83 -59.50 -2.68
C ILE A 276 11.55 -59.43 -1.85
N ALA A 277 11.31 -60.44 -1.03
CA ALA A 277 10.28 -60.37 0.00
C ALA A 277 10.83 -59.51 1.16
N ASN A 278 10.33 -58.31 1.32
CA ASN A 278 10.61 -57.50 2.52
C ASN A 278 9.90 -58.15 3.72
N ASN A 279 10.63 -59.02 4.43
CA ASN A 279 10.25 -59.44 5.77
C ASN A 279 10.44 -58.24 6.70
N ILE A 280 9.40 -57.45 6.89
CA ILE A 280 9.28 -56.55 8.02
C ILE A 280 8.83 -57.44 9.18
N SER A 281 9.76 -57.70 10.11
CA SER A 281 9.47 -58.41 11.37
C SER A 281 8.44 -57.59 12.16
N ASP A 282 7.39 -58.28 12.61
CA ASP A 282 6.45 -57.83 13.61
C ASP A 282 7.19 -57.33 14.85
N ASP A 283 7.32 -56.02 14.99
CA ASP A 283 7.54 -55.39 16.26
C ASP A 283 6.38 -54.35 16.43
N ASP A 284 5.52 -54.69 17.39
CA ASP A 284 4.38 -53.92 17.86
C ASP A 284 4.76 -52.48 18.19
N ASN A 285 4.47 -51.57 17.27
CA ASN A 285 4.38 -50.14 17.58
C ASN A 285 3.03 -49.62 17.07
N GLU A 286 2.02 -49.77 17.92
CA GLU A 286 0.77 -49.00 17.82
C GLU A 286 1.07 -47.51 17.99
N TYR A 287 0.95 -46.74 16.94
CA TYR A 287 0.90 -45.28 17.03
C TYR A 287 -0.56 -44.83 17.09
N GLU A 288 -1.06 -44.56 18.30
CA GLU A 288 -2.29 -43.83 18.49
C GLU A 288 -2.09 -42.36 18.07
N MET A 289 -2.72 -41.93 16.99
CA MET A 289 -2.84 -40.53 16.67
C MET A 289 -4.05 -39.95 17.40
N GLY A 290 -3.80 -39.20 18.50
CA GLY A 290 -4.82 -38.42 19.17
C GLY A 290 -5.17 -37.18 18.36
N PRO A 291 -6.42 -36.69 18.44
CA PRO A 291 -6.83 -35.43 17.78
C PRO A 291 -6.15 -34.25 18.45
N GLY A 292 -5.41 -33.45 17.64
CA GLY A 292 -4.85 -32.16 18.01
C GLY A 292 -5.77 -31.00 17.62
#